data_345c756e93bf4dfd81fe937aecc6e3b9
#
_entry.id   345c756e93bf4dfd81fe937aecc6e3b9
#
_cell.length_a   1.000
_cell.length_b   1.000
_cell.length_c   1.000
_cell.angle_alpha   90.00
_cell.angle_beta   90.00
_cell.angle_gamma   90.00
#
_symmetry.space_group_name_H-M   'P 1'
#
loop_
_entity.id
_entity.type
_entity.pdbx_description
1 polymer ?
#
loop_
_entity_poly.entity_id
_entity_poly.type
_entity_poly.pdbx_seq_one_letter_code
_entity_poly.pdbx_strand_id
1 'polypeptide(L)'
;MENKSLWPLFKILASNNYSIGSFFEGFKKGIKGILKNLLIIVLILYFVVVAGGMFIAVMNMLGNGLVNTGDIDKMPVIILFAAFCIVLFFGFISAATNYYTGAGEEQFLAMPLKPVEIFGAKVGVTAITDAALGAVVVIVGSVIYGIKAHMLTKPLFYVGMLLTTCAIVSISLLLIYGLLMIFLVIIPKLRKRSILTGIATVLVFVFVCCYSFFSSQMTMMMDLNEGATAPTVQMIRLIAEKAPFLMIFARAIDGKLLPMLLMVAITAVFIFVVVPLLAPVYIKTLNGFSDVKSKKISKEKAQDVINKNIKTNSVFSTLFTRDLRTMFREPSFFANGPLMIIILPVIMLLSGGVSFLMASKDSIEVVMNELQKIFLQMTPEGMLRFKYYATLVMAAISIFMGNCTNVASTSFSREGKALYDLKAMPIEPDTIVLVKFWHAFMYCIVSVVIIALYFIGSVALFKIPLTASEIAIMIVEACILTLIVSLVLIFGEMFIDTVNPKLQWENPTAAFKQNVNAVVSSFISMGFVAIFVVLMISLPKTSLGMLIIGAIFAVIAAPLGYFYFKYAVKRIPKM
;
A
#
# COMPACT_ATOMS: atom_id res chain seq x y z
N MET A 1 26.73 35.65 8.13
CA MET A 1 26.37 35.19 6.76
C MET A 1 25.07 34.42 6.86
N GLU A 2 24.02 35.10 6.45
CA GLU A 2 22.61 34.70 6.69
C GLU A 2 22.18 33.50 5.84
N ASN A 3 21.26 32.77 6.34
CA ASN A 3 20.48 31.64 5.80
C ASN A 3 20.01 31.73 4.32
N LYS A 4 20.84 32.25 3.41
CA LYS A 4 20.50 32.40 1.98
C LYS A 4 20.51 31.08 1.19
N SER A 5 21.06 30.01 1.76
CA SER A 5 21.22 28.71 1.09
C SER A 5 20.07 27.74 1.32
N LEU A 6 19.31 27.86 2.42
CA LEU A 6 18.24 26.92 2.78
C LEU A 6 17.10 26.92 1.74
N TRP A 7 16.63 28.10 1.33
CA TRP A 7 15.51 28.20 0.37
C TRP A 7 15.85 27.70 -1.04
N PRO A 8 16.99 28.04 -1.64
CA PRO A 8 17.42 27.45 -2.91
C PRO A 8 17.57 25.93 -2.82
N LEU A 9 18.17 25.41 -1.75
CA LEU A 9 18.34 23.98 -1.53
C LEU A 9 16.98 23.27 -1.42
N PHE A 10 16.05 23.82 -0.65
CA PHE A 10 14.68 23.33 -0.53
C PHE A 10 13.99 23.26 -1.91
N LYS A 11 14.10 24.32 -2.72
CA LYS A 11 13.51 24.39 -4.06
C LYS A 11 14.06 23.31 -5.00
N ILE A 12 15.38 23.09 -4.98
CA ILE A 12 16.04 22.04 -5.78
C ILE A 12 15.54 20.65 -5.34
N LEU A 13 15.56 20.37 -4.03
CA LEU A 13 15.12 19.09 -3.51
C LEU A 13 13.62 18.84 -3.78
N ALA A 14 12.78 19.85 -3.63
CA ALA A 14 11.35 19.76 -3.93
C ALA A 14 11.10 19.51 -5.43
N SER A 15 11.82 20.21 -6.32
CA SER A 15 11.71 20.01 -7.76
C SER A 15 12.10 18.59 -8.18
N ASN A 16 13.17 18.05 -7.58
CA ASN A 16 13.62 16.69 -7.88
C ASN A 16 12.66 15.61 -7.35
N ASN A 17 12.08 15.80 -6.16
CA ASN A 17 11.18 14.81 -5.57
C ASN A 17 9.79 14.79 -6.24
N TYR A 18 9.25 15.94 -6.57
CA TYR A 18 7.85 16.01 -7.01
C TYR A 18 7.66 15.99 -8.53
N SER A 19 8.73 16.13 -9.31
CA SER A 19 8.66 16.13 -10.80
C SER A 19 7.51 17.00 -11.37
N ILE A 20 7.14 18.06 -10.64
CA ILE A 20 6.00 18.95 -10.98
C ILE A 20 6.20 19.54 -12.38
N GLY A 21 7.44 19.89 -12.73
CA GLY A 21 7.79 20.37 -14.06
C GLY A 21 7.44 19.37 -15.15
N SER A 22 7.74 18.09 -14.97
CA SER A 22 7.46 17.03 -15.96
C SER A 22 5.96 16.77 -16.12
N PHE A 23 5.16 16.97 -15.08
CA PHE A 23 3.70 16.90 -15.16
C PHE A 23 3.13 18.01 -16.05
N PHE A 24 3.55 19.26 -15.84
CA PHE A 24 3.11 20.38 -16.69
C PHE A 24 3.66 20.29 -18.11
N GLU A 25 4.89 19.80 -18.31
CA GLU A 25 5.43 19.52 -19.64
C GLU A 25 4.63 18.44 -20.37
N GLY A 26 4.02 17.50 -19.67
CA GLY A 26 3.14 16.49 -20.23
C GLY A 26 1.99 17.09 -21.03
N PHE A 27 1.42 18.22 -20.59
CA PHE A 27 0.37 18.93 -21.32
C PHE A 27 0.87 19.57 -22.63
N LYS A 28 2.17 19.84 -22.74
CA LYS A 28 2.81 20.41 -23.94
C LYS A 28 3.23 19.33 -24.96
N LYS A 29 3.25 18.05 -24.58
CA LYS A 29 3.71 16.92 -25.43
C LYS A 29 2.63 16.33 -26.35
N GLY A 30 1.61 17.12 -26.73
CA GLY A 30 0.54 16.72 -27.63
C GLY A 30 -0.54 15.84 -26.96
N ILE A 31 -1.47 15.32 -27.77
CA ILE A 31 -2.68 14.62 -27.30
C ILE A 31 -2.37 13.46 -26.35
N LYS A 32 -1.31 12.67 -26.61
CA LYS A 32 -0.91 11.55 -25.75
C LYS A 32 -0.48 12.01 -24.36
N GLY A 33 0.22 13.13 -24.25
CA GLY A 33 0.64 13.72 -22.98
C GLY A 33 -0.53 14.28 -22.19
N ILE A 34 -1.45 14.96 -22.87
CA ILE A 34 -2.69 15.49 -22.29
C ILE A 34 -3.55 14.35 -21.75
N LEU A 35 -3.78 13.29 -22.55
CA LEU A 35 -4.59 12.12 -22.15
C LEU A 35 -3.99 11.42 -20.92
N LYS A 36 -2.67 11.25 -20.88
CA LYS A 36 -1.96 10.68 -19.73
C LYS A 36 -2.16 11.52 -18.46
N ASN A 37 -1.99 12.83 -18.55
CA ASN A 37 -2.14 13.72 -17.38
C ASN A 37 -3.61 13.79 -16.92
N LEU A 38 -4.56 13.79 -17.85
CA LEU A 38 -5.98 13.78 -17.56
C LEU A 38 -6.39 12.48 -16.86
N LEU A 39 -5.86 11.34 -17.29
CA LEU A 39 -6.04 10.05 -16.62
C LEU A 39 -5.51 10.09 -15.18
N ILE A 40 -4.32 10.63 -14.96
CA ILE A 40 -3.74 10.78 -13.62
C ILE A 40 -4.64 11.65 -12.74
N ILE A 41 -5.17 12.76 -13.26
CA ILE A 41 -6.09 13.64 -12.52
C ILE A 41 -7.38 12.89 -12.15
N VAL A 42 -7.99 12.16 -13.10
CA VAL A 42 -9.20 11.38 -12.86
C VAL A 42 -8.97 10.33 -11.77
N LEU A 43 -7.80 9.68 -11.78
CA LEU A 43 -7.42 8.68 -10.79
C LEU A 43 -7.25 9.26 -9.40
N ILE A 44 -6.58 10.41 -9.29
CA ILE A 44 -6.43 11.13 -8.02
C ILE A 44 -7.81 11.54 -7.51
N LEU A 45 -8.66 12.09 -8.38
CA LEU A 45 -10.02 12.49 -8.02
C LEU A 45 -10.86 11.30 -7.52
N TYR A 46 -10.81 10.18 -8.23
CA TYR A 46 -11.48 8.94 -7.82
C TYR A 46 -11.03 8.49 -6.43
N PHE A 47 -9.70 8.44 -6.20
CA PHE A 47 -9.17 8.06 -4.89
C PHE A 47 -9.61 9.02 -3.78
N VAL A 48 -9.56 10.33 -4.05
CA VAL A 48 -10.00 11.36 -3.09
C VAL A 48 -11.49 11.22 -2.78
N VAL A 49 -12.33 10.96 -3.78
CA VAL A 49 -13.78 10.78 -3.59
C VAL A 49 -14.08 9.53 -2.78
N VAL A 50 -13.47 8.40 -3.12
CA VAL A 50 -13.74 7.13 -2.43
C VAL A 50 -13.16 7.12 -1.01
N ALA A 51 -11.89 7.39 -0.85
CA ALA A 51 -11.24 7.40 0.47
C ALA A 51 -11.76 8.55 1.34
N GLY A 52 -11.96 9.73 0.77
CA GLY A 52 -12.54 10.88 1.45
C GLY A 52 -14.00 10.63 1.86
N GLY A 53 -14.81 10.00 0.99
CA GLY A 53 -16.19 9.64 1.31
C GLY A 53 -16.29 8.64 2.45
N MET A 54 -15.45 7.59 2.47
CA MET A 54 -15.36 6.66 3.60
C MET A 54 -14.94 7.36 4.88
N PHE A 55 -13.93 8.24 4.82
CA PHE A 55 -13.48 9.00 5.99
C PHE A 55 -14.57 9.93 6.53
N ILE A 56 -15.29 10.64 5.65
CA ILE A 56 -16.44 11.47 6.01
C ILE A 56 -17.53 10.65 6.70
N ALA A 57 -17.86 9.47 6.18
CA ALA A 57 -18.87 8.58 6.75
C ALA A 57 -18.49 8.17 8.19
N VAL A 58 -17.24 7.72 8.40
CA VAL A 58 -16.73 7.35 9.73
C VAL A 58 -16.75 8.53 10.70
N MET A 59 -16.28 9.71 10.27
CA MET A 59 -16.25 10.91 11.12
C MET A 59 -17.66 11.41 11.46
N ASN A 60 -18.62 11.32 10.52
CA ASN A 60 -20.02 11.64 10.79
C ASN A 60 -20.64 10.69 11.83
N MET A 61 -20.35 9.40 11.70
CA MET A 61 -20.85 8.38 12.63
C MET A 61 -20.31 8.60 14.04
N LEU A 62 -18.99 8.81 14.18
CA LEU A 62 -18.35 9.15 15.46
C LEU A 62 -18.93 10.45 16.05
N GLY A 63 -19.09 11.47 15.21
CA GLY A 63 -19.65 12.74 15.64
C GLY A 63 -21.11 12.62 16.11
N ASN A 64 -21.95 11.81 15.47
CA ASN A 64 -23.31 11.55 15.92
C ASN A 64 -23.31 10.86 17.30
N GLY A 65 -22.43 9.85 17.49
CA GLY A 65 -22.28 9.18 18.77
C GLY A 65 -21.90 10.15 19.90
N LEU A 66 -20.95 11.07 19.63
CA LEU A 66 -20.50 12.08 20.61
C LEU A 66 -21.55 13.16 20.90
N VAL A 67 -22.37 13.54 19.91
CA VAL A 67 -23.51 14.43 20.14
C VAL A 67 -24.52 13.79 21.07
N ASN A 68 -24.86 12.51 20.84
CA ASN A 68 -25.83 11.77 21.67
C ASN A 68 -25.38 11.61 23.14
N THR A 69 -24.06 11.57 23.39
CA THR A 69 -23.50 11.46 24.74
C THR A 69 -23.14 12.80 25.38
N GLY A 70 -23.28 13.92 24.66
CA GLY A 70 -22.90 15.26 25.12
C GLY A 70 -21.40 15.53 25.14
N ASP A 71 -20.57 14.65 24.53
CA ASP A 71 -19.09 14.70 24.52
C ASP A 71 -18.51 15.27 23.21
N ILE A 72 -19.27 16.06 22.47
CA ILE A 72 -18.85 16.57 21.15
C ILE A 72 -17.56 17.40 21.21
N ASP A 73 -17.30 18.06 22.33
CA ASP A 73 -16.08 18.84 22.61
C ASP A 73 -14.79 18.00 22.58
N LYS A 74 -14.90 16.67 22.70
CA LYS A 74 -13.78 15.74 22.64
C LYS A 74 -13.47 15.26 21.21
N MET A 75 -14.34 15.55 20.24
CA MET A 75 -14.13 15.15 18.84
C MET A 75 -12.81 15.67 18.25
N PRO A 76 -12.37 16.92 18.47
CA PRO A 76 -11.08 17.38 17.98
C PRO A 76 -9.89 16.57 18.50
N VAL A 77 -9.94 16.01 19.72
CA VAL A 77 -8.86 15.16 20.27
C VAL A 77 -8.67 13.91 19.41
N ILE A 78 -9.77 13.28 18.97
CA ILE A 78 -9.70 12.08 18.13
C ILE A 78 -9.16 12.41 16.76
N ILE A 79 -9.64 13.51 16.17
CA ILE A 79 -9.17 13.99 14.86
C ILE A 79 -7.65 14.19 14.90
N LEU A 80 -7.16 14.82 15.96
CA LEU A 80 -5.72 15.06 16.14
C LEU A 80 -4.93 13.78 16.41
N PHE A 81 -5.48 12.89 17.23
CA PHE A 81 -4.85 11.59 17.49
C PHE A 81 -4.78 10.75 16.21
N ALA A 82 -5.86 10.69 15.44
CA ALA A 82 -5.88 10.00 14.16
C ALA A 82 -4.89 10.63 13.16
N ALA A 83 -4.86 11.95 13.06
CA ALA A 83 -3.91 12.67 12.22
C ALA A 83 -2.47 12.41 12.64
N PHE A 84 -2.18 12.44 13.94
CA PHE A 84 -0.87 12.13 14.49
C PHE A 84 -0.42 10.72 14.14
N CYS A 85 -1.27 9.71 14.34
CA CYS A 85 -0.98 8.32 13.99
C CYS A 85 -0.76 8.12 12.48
N ILE A 86 -1.60 8.73 11.64
CA ILE A 86 -1.48 8.64 10.18
C ILE A 86 -0.19 9.32 9.70
N VAL A 87 0.11 10.53 10.19
CA VAL A 87 1.34 11.23 9.82
C VAL A 87 2.57 10.51 10.37
N LEU A 88 2.52 9.95 11.59
CA LEU A 88 3.61 9.11 12.11
C LEU A 88 3.88 7.92 11.19
N PHE A 89 2.85 7.25 10.76
CA PHE A 89 2.98 6.06 9.95
C PHE A 89 3.48 6.35 8.53
N PHE A 90 2.79 7.20 7.79
CA PHE A 90 3.20 7.56 6.43
C PHE A 90 4.48 8.39 6.42
N GLY A 91 4.68 9.24 7.42
CA GLY A 91 5.90 10.01 7.60
C GLY A 91 7.12 9.13 7.87
N PHE A 92 6.98 8.01 8.58
CA PHE A 92 8.07 7.04 8.72
C PHE A 92 8.49 6.47 7.35
N ILE A 93 7.52 6.11 6.52
CA ILE A 93 7.77 5.60 5.16
C ILE A 93 8.43 6.68 4.31
N SER A 94 7.89 7.90 4.35
CA SER A 94 8.44 9.07 3.65
C SER A 94 9.85 9.39 4.12
N ALA A 95 10.08 9.45 5.42
CA ALA A 95 11.39 9.71 6.00
C ALA A 95 12.39 8.61 5.65
N ALA A 96 12.03 7.33 5.80
CA ALA A 96 12.89 6.20 5.48
C ALA A 96 13.25 6.15 4.00
N THR A 97 12.31 6.44 3.11
CA THR A 97 12.57 6.50 1.67
C THR A 97 13.39 7.73 1.28
N ASN A 98 13.05 8.91 1.79
CA ASN A 98 13.73 10.16 1.47
C ASN A 98 15.09 10.31 2.16
N TYR A 99 15.33 9.58 3.26
CA TYR A 99 16.60 9.65 4.00
C TYR A 99 17.79 9.26 3.12
N TYR A 100 17.59 8.33 2.19
CA TYR A 100 18.66 7.69 1.42
C TYR A 100 18.44 7.65 -0.10
N THR A 101 17.40 8.27 -0.61
CA THR A 101 17.02 8.12 -2.03
C THR A 101 17.58 9.18 -2.96
N GLY A 102 18.30 10.15 -2.48
CA GLY A 102 18.96 11.14 -3.33
C GLY A 102 20.26 10.58 -3.92
N ALA A 103 20.24 10.08 -5.15
CA ALA A 103 21.46 9.99 -5.93
C ALA A 103 22.05 11.42 -6.01
N GLY A 104 23.17 11.65 -5.32
CA GLY A 104 23.79 12.97 -5.25
C GLY A 104 23.76 13.65 -3.88
N GLU A 105 23.20 13.03 -2.83
CA GLU A 105 23.29 13.59 -1.46
C GLU A 105 24.73 13.70 -0.96
N GLU A 106 25.61 12.81 -1.40
CA GLU A 106 27.05 12.93 -1.16
C GLU A 106 27.63 14.23 -1.75
N GLN A 107 27.03 14.77 -2.82
CA GLN A 107 27.44 16.06 -3.40
C GLN A 107 27.11 17.22 -2.47
N PHE A 108 26.01 17.16 -1.70
CA PHE A 108 25.68 18.20 -0.72
C PHE A 108 26.67 18.20 0.47
N LEU A 109 27.24 17.04 0.80
CA LEU A 109 28.27 16.93 1.83
C LEU A 109 29.61 17.60 1.41
N ALA A 110 29.87 17.66 0.09
CA ALA A 110 31.03 18.34 -0.46
C ALA A 110 30.83 19.87 -0.58
N MET A 111 29.59 20.37 -0.42
CA MET A 111 29.30 21.80 -0.49
C MET A 111 29.50 22.47 0.87
N PRO A 112 29.85 23.76 0.93
CA PRO A 112 30.04 24.52 2.18
C PRO A 112 28.66 24.89 2.79
N LEU A 113 27.82 23.91 3.05
CA LEU A 113 26.47 24.05 3.63
C LEU A 113 26.48 23.63 5.10
N LYS A 114 25.70 24.34 5.92
CA LYS A 114 25.56 23.98 7.33
C LYS A 114 24.67 22.72 7.47
N PRO A 115 24.98 21.80 8.42
CA PRO A 115 24.15 20.62 8.67
C PRO A 115 22.67 20.93 8.86
N VAL A 116 22.34 22.04 9.52
CA VAL A 116 20.97 22.51 9.77
C VAL A 116 20.26 22.89 8.48
N GLU A 117 20.97 23.46 7.50
CA GLU A 117 20.39 23.84 6.20
C GLU A 117 20.03 22.60 5.36
N ILE A 118 20.92 21.60 5.33
CA ILE A 118 20.72 20.34 4.60
C ILE A 118 19.54 19.57 5.22
N PHE A 119 19.60 19.36 6.54
CA PHE A 119 18.56 18.63 7.25
C PHE A 119 17.22 19.35 7.23
N GLY A 120 17.22 20.68 7.50
CA GLY A 120 16.00 21.50 7.48
C GLY A 120 15.31 21.53 6.11
N ALA A 121 16.07 21.66 5.02
CA ALA A 121 15.53 21.60 3.66
C ALA A 121 14.89 20.22 3.38
N LYS A 122 15.52 19.15 3.83
CA LYS A 122 15.04 17.79 3.62
C LYS A 122 13.78 17.48 4.41
N VAL A 123 13.74 17.86 5.69
CA VAL A 123 12.51 17.77 6.52
C VAL A 123 11.39 18.60 5.91
N GLY A 124 11.71 19.81 5.42
CA GLY A 124 10.72 20.66 4.75
C GLY A 124 10.11 20.04 3.51
N VAL A 125 10.90 19.37 2.67
CA VAL A 125 10.39 18.66 1.49
C VAL A 125 9.50 17.49 1.89
N THR A 126 9.91 16.68 2.88
CA THR A 126 9.09 15.59 3.40
C THR A 126 7.78 16.11 4.01
N ALA A 127 7.84 17.27 4.69
CA ALA A 127 6.68 17.90 5.29
C ALA A 127 5.58 18.27 4.28
N ILE A 128 5.90 18.59 3.03
CA ILE A 128 4.90 18.88 1.99
C ILE A 128 4.01 17.66 1.73
N THR A 129 4.61 16.48 1.58
CA THR A 129 3.87 15.22 1.32
C THR A 129 2.98 14.87 2.50
N ASP A 130 3.55 14.93 3.70
CA ASP A 130 2.87 14.50 4.92
C ASP A 130 1.85 15.55 5.39
N ALA A 131 2.08 16.84 5.07
CA ALA A 131 1.12 17.90 5.28
C ALA A 131 -0.17 17.70 4.45
N ALA A 132 -0.05 17.19 3.23
CA ALA A 132 -1.22 16.88 2.41
C ALA A 132 -2.09 15.79 3.07
N LEU A 133 -1.48 14.73 3.61
CA LEU A 133 -2.19 13.66 4.32
C LEU A 133 -2.78 14.16 5.65
N GLY A 134 -1.97 14.86 6.46
CA GLY A 134 -2.42 15.43 7.73
C GLY A 134 -3.54 16.46 7.54
N ALA A 135 -3.45 17.30 6.51
CA ALA A 135 -4.46 18.29 6.16
C ALA A 135 -5.82 17.64 5.83
N VAL A 136 -5.83 16.57 5.04
CA VAL A 136 -7.09 15.87 4.72
C VAL A 136 -7.78 15.41 6.02
N VAL A 137 -7.05 14.80 6.94
CA VAL A 137 -7.62 14.28 8.18
C VAL A 137 -8.10 15.40 9.10
N VAL A 138 -7.24 16.42 9.34
CA VAL A 138 -7.57 17.52 10.26
C VAL A 138 -8.65 18.41 9.66
N ILE A 139 -8.55 18.79 8.39
CA ILE A 139 -9.52 19.72 7.78
C ILE A 139 -10.89 19.06 7.66
N VAL A 140 -10.97 17.87 7.07
CA VAL A 140 -12.25 17.18 6.89
C VAL A 140 -12.89 16.85 8.25
N GLY A 141 -12.10 16.30 9.19
CA GLY A 141 -12.58 16.00 10.53
C GLY A 141 -13.06 17.26 11.27
N SER A 142 -12.29 18.35 11.21
CA SER A 142 -12.65 19.62 11.86
C SER A 142 -13.88 20.28 11.22
N VAL A 143 -14.07 20.18 9.91
CA VAL A 143 -15.28 20.69 9.25
C VAL A 143 -16.51 19.94 9.75
N ILE A 144 -16.45 18.61 9.85
CA ILE A 144 -17.55 17.80 10.39
C ILE A 144 -17.83 18.16 11.85
N TYR A 145 -16.77 18.32 12.65
CA TYR A 145 -16.88 18.83 14.02
C TYR A 145 -17.54 20.20 14.06
N GLY A 146 -17.07 21.13 13.22
CA GLY A 146 -17.60 22.50 13.15
C GLY A 146 -19.08 22.56 12.77
N ILE A 147 -19.57 21.66 11.90
CA ILE A 147 -20.98 21.52 11.56
C ILE A 147 -21.78 21.11 12.80
N LYS A 148 -21.32 20.07 13.52
CA LYS A 148 -22.03 19.49 14.67
C LYS A 148 -21.94 20.34 15.94
N ALA A 149 -20.85 21.06 16.14
CA ALA A 149 -20.59 21.96 17.27
C ALA A 149 -20.97 23.42 16.99
N HIS A 150 -21.55 23.73 15.80
CA HIS A 150 -21.93 25.10 15.37
C HIS A 150 -20.76 26.10 15.42
N MET A 151 -19.53 25.65 15.08
CA MET A 151 -18.31 26.47 15.14
C MET A 151 -17.96 27.13 13.79
N LEU A 152 -18.63 26.81 12.70
CA LEU A 152 -18.29 27.29 11.33
C LEU A 152 -18.45 28.83 11.19
N THR A 153 -19.21 29.47 12.05
CA THR A 153 -19.38 30.93 12.03
C THR A 153 -18.20 31.70 12.62
N LYS A 154 -17.28 31.02 13.30
CA LYS A 154 -16.14 31.65 13.99
C LYS A 154 -14.91 31.72 13.08
N PRO A 155 -14.38 32.91 12.68
CA PRO A 155 -13.20 32.99 11.82
C PRO A 155 -11.94 32.34 12.44
N LEU A 156 -11.77 32.44 13.75
CA LEU A 156 -10.65 31.87 14.49
C LEU A 156 -10.62 30.31 14.42
N PHE A 157 -11.76 29.67 14.20
CA PHE A 157 -11.85 28.24 13.99
C PHE A 157 -11.03 27.80 12.76
N TYR A 158 -11.14 28.51 11.64
CA TYR A 158 -10.38 28.18 10.41
C TYR A 158 -8.88 28.41 10.60
N VAL A 159 -8.51 29.48 11.30
CA VAL A 159 -7.10 29.76 11.64
C VAL A 159 -6.55 28.67 12.55
N GLY A 160 -7.30 28.29 13.59
CA GLY A 160 -6.95 27.18 14.49
C GLY A 160 -6.75 25.86 13.76
N MET A 161 -7.65 25.52 12.86
CA MET A 161 -7.57 24.32 12.04
C MET A 161 -6.29 24.26 11.18
N LEU A 162 -5.94 25.35 10.48
CA LEU A 162 -4.73 25.42 9.66
C LEU A 162 -3.45 25.35 10.49
N LEU A 163 -3.38 26.12 11.56
CA LEU A 163 -2.22 26.14 12.47
C LEU A 163 -2.01 24.76 13.12
N THR A 164 -3.10 24.11 13.52
CA THR A 164 -3.03 22.77 14.13
C THR A 164 -2.57 21.72 13.14
N THR A 165 -2.97 21.80 11.88
CA THR A 165 -2.46 20.93 10.81
C THR A 165 -0.93 21.06 10.68
N CYS A 166 -0.43 22.30 10.60
CA CYS A 166 1.02 22.55 10.52
C CYS A 166 1.76 22.03 11.76
N ALA A 167 1.19 22.21 12.94
CA ALA A 167 1.78 21.79 14.20
C ALA A 167 1.89 20.27 14.31
N ILE A 168 0.81 19.53 14.05
CA ILE A 168 0.78 18.07 14.11
C ILE A 168 1.77 17.46 13.11
N VAL A 169 1.78 17.93 11.87
CA VAL A 169 2.70 17.44 10.85
C VAL A 169 4.15 17.69 11.25
N SER A 170 4.49 18.88 11.70
CA SER A 170 5.87 19.24 12.08
C SER A 170 6.36 18.40 13.27
N ILE A 171 5.55 18.25 14.30
CA ILE A 171 5.90 17.48 15.50
C ILE A 171 6.05 16.00 15.15
N SER A 172 5.10 15.43 14.42
CA SER A 172 5.14 14.02 14.03
C SER A 172 6.38 13.69 13.19
N LEU A 173 6.70 14.52 12.20
CA LEU A 173 7.88 14.32 11.34
C LEU A 173 9.19 14.40 12.11
N LEU A 174 9.35 15.41 12.96
CA LEU A 174 10.58 15.55 13.74
C LEU A 174 10.76 14.41 14.73
N LEU A 175 9.68 13.89 15.32
CA LEU A 175 9.71 12.68 16.14
C LEU A 175 10.17 11.46 15.33
N ILE A 176 9.64 11.30 14.11
CA ILE A 176 10.01 10.19 13.22
C ILE A 176 11.50 10.27 12.84
N TYR A 177 11.98 11.44 12.42
CA TYR A 177 13.39 11.61 12.10
C TYR A 177 14.28 11.37 13.31
N GLY A 178 13.86 11.82 14.51
CA GLY A 178 14.55 11.54 15.77
C GLY A 178 14.65 10.05 16.06
N LEU A 179 13.54 9.33 16.00
CA LEU A 179 13.49 7.88 16.21
C LEU A 179 14.32 7.14 15.17
N LEU A 180 14.17 7.47 13.89
CA LEU A 180 14.93 6.87 12.80
C LEU A 180 16.45 7.06 13.02
N MET A 181 16.88 8.26 13.37
CA MET A 181 18.30 8.56 13.64
C MET A 181 18.84 7.80 14.84
N ILE A 182 18.06 7.70 15.92
CA ILE A 182 18.44 6.91 17.12
C ILE A 182 18.67 5.45 16.69
N PHE A 183 17.75 4.85 15.94
CA PHE A 183 17.91 3.48 15.45
C PHE A 183 19.13 3.31 14.54
N LEU A 184 19.40 4.28 13.65
CA LEU A 184 20.55 4.24 12.75
C LEU A 184 21.89 4.44 13.46
N VAL A 185 21.91 5.15 14.59
CA VAL A 185 23.11 5.31 15.41
C VAL A 185 23.37 4.04 16.23
N ILE A 186 22.35 3.48 16.86
CA ILE A 186 22.46 2.29 17.71
C ILE A 186 22.79 1.04 16.88
N ILE A 187 22.18 0.91 15.72
CA ILE A 187 22.33 -0.27 14.86
C ILE A 187 22.87 0.14 13.49
N PRO A 188 24.22 0.29 13.35
CA PRO A 188 24.83 0.72 12.09
C PRO A 188 24.53 -0.20 10.89
N LYS A 189 24.18 -1.47 11.14
CA LYS A 189 23.74 -2.40 10.08
C LYS A 189 22.47 -1.95 9.36
N LEU A 190 21.62 -1.17 10.03
CA LEU A 190 20.38 -0.61 9.45
C LEU A 190 20.66 0.50 8.43
N ARG A 191 21.87 1.05 8.37
CA ARG A 191 22.28 2.05 7.39
C ARG A 191 22.30 1.52 5.95
N LYS A 192 22.16 0.20 5.76
CA LYS A 192 22.00 -0.34 4.40
C LYS A 192 20.60 -0.03 3.89
N ARG A 193 20.53 0.67 2.75
CA ARG A 193 19.26 1.05 2.08
C ARG A 193 18.27 -0.10 1.96
N SER A 194 18.76 -1.28 1.54
CA SER A 194 17.96 -2.50 1.41
C SER A 194 17.29 -2.92 2.74
N ILE A 195 18.01 -2.83 3.87
CA ILE A 195 17.49 -3.20 5.18
C ILE A 195 16.45 -2.17 5.66
N LEU A 196 16.72 -0.88 5.49
CA LEU A 196 15.80 0.18 5.89
C LEU A 196 14.48 0.11 5.10
N THR A 197 14.55 -0.11 3.79
CA THR A 197 13.35 -0.32 2.96
C THR A 197 12.59 -1.56 3.40
N GLY A 198 13.29 -2.65 3.74
CA GLY A 198 12.68 -3.87 4.27
C GLY A 198 11.94 -3.63 5.59
N ILE A 199 12.55 -2.89 6.53
CA ILE A 199 11.91 -2.53 7.81
C ILE A 199 10.69 -1.65 7.58
N ALA A 200 10.79 -0.63 6.73
CA ALA A 200 9.65 0.21 6.36
C ALA A 200 8.49 -0.64 5.82
N THR A 201 8.78 -1.61 4.96
CA THR A 201 7.80 -2.54 4.42
C THR A 201 7.14 -3.40 5.51
N VAL A 202 7.92 -3.95 6.43
CA VAL A 202 7.40 -4.74 7.56
C VAL A 202 6.52 -3.88 8.47
N LEU A 203 6.91 -2.64 8.74
CA LEU A 203 6.12 -1.71 9.55
C LEU A 203 4.79 -1.35 8.86
N VAL A 204 4.80 -1.13 7.53
CA VAL A 204 3.55 -0.97 6.75
C VAL A 204 2.64 -2.17 6.94
N PHE A 205 3.20 -3.37 6.83
CA PHE A 205 2.47 -4.62 7.01
C PHE A 205 1.85 -4.71 8.41
N VAL A 206 2.64 -4.49 9.47
CA VAL A 206 2.16 -4.50 10.86
C VAL A 206 1.07 -3.46 11.08
N PHE A 207 1.23 -2.25 10.51
CA PHE A 207 0.22 -1.21 10.64
C PHE A 207 -1.11 -1.61 9.96
N VAL A 208 -1.05 -2.14 8.74
CA VAL A 208 -2.26 -2.61 8.04
C VAL A 208 -2.95 -3.72 8.83
N CYS A 209 -2.18 -4.63 9.43
CA CYS A 209 -2.70 -5.68 10.30
C CYS A 209 -3.36 -5.10 11.56
N CYS A 210 -2.71 -4.16 12.24
CA CYS A 210 -3.28 -3.48 13.40
C CYS A 210 -4.55 -2.69 13.03
N TYR A 211 -4.50 -1.94 11.93
CA TYR A 211 -5.67 -1.20 11.44
C TYR A 211 -6.85 -2.14 11.13
N SER A 212 -6.59 -3.24 10.43
CA SER A 212 -7.62 -4.23 10.11
C SER A 212 -8.24 -4.83 11.37
N PHE A 213 -7.41 -5.18 12.36
CA PHE A 213 -7.85 -5.68 13.65
C PHE A 213 -8.74 -4.66 14.40
N PHE A 214 -8.26 -3.42 14.54
CA PHE A 214 -9.04 -2.36 15.21
C PHE A 214 -10.32 -2.03 14.47
N SER A 215 -10.30 -1.96 13.14
CA SER A 215 -11.49 -1.74 12.32
C SER A 215 -12.54 -2.82 12.52
N SER A 216 -12.13 -4.09 12.58
CA SER A 216 -13.01 -5.22 12.84
C SER A 216 -13.62 -5.17 14.24
N GLN A 217 -12.84 -4.82 15.27
CA GLN A 217 -13.35 -4.64 16.63
C GLN A 217 -14.38 -3.50 16.70
N MET A 218 -14.12 -2.39 16.02
CA MET A 218 -15.07 -1.29 15.94
C MET A 218 -16.39 -1.71 15.27
N THR A 219 -16.34 -2.47 14.18
CA THR A 219 -17.53 -2.96 13.49
C THR A 219 -18.36 -3.88 14.39
N MET A 220 -17.73 -4.82 15.10
CA MET A 220 -18.42 -5.66 16.07
C MET A 220 -19.11 -4.88 17.20
N MET A 221 -18.49 -3.78 17.67
CA MET A 221 -19.08 -2.92 18.68
C MET A 221 -20.25 -2.08 18.16
N MET A 222 -20.34 -1.87 16.84
CA MET A 222 -21.41 -1.11 16.18
C MET A 222 -22.67 -1.92 15.89
N ASP A 223 -22.52 -3.23 15.66
CA ASP A 223 -23.66 -4.14 15.35
C ASP A 223 -24.51 -4.50 16.57
N LEU A 224 -24.04 -4.23 17.79
CA LEU A 224 -24.85 -4.36 18.99
C LEU A 224 -25.77 -3.14 19.10
N ASN A 225 -27.03 -3.29 18.82
CA ASN A 225 -28.15 -2.34 18.70
C ASN A 225 -28.36 -1.27 19.82
N GLU A 226 -27.45 -1.14 20.73
CA GLU A 226 -27.39 -0.02 21.68
C GLU A 226 -26.27 0.89 21.22
N GLY A 227 -26.65 1.94 20.52
CA GLY A 227 -25.81 2.96 19.88
C GLY A 227 -24.32 2.88 20.18
N ALA A 228 -23.50 2.84 19.15
CA ALA A 228 -22.04 2.82 19.06
C ALA A 228 -21.25 3.69 20.09
N THR A 229 -21.86 3.99 21.17
CA THR A 229 -21.60 5.11 22.05
C THR A 229 -20.77 4.73 23.26
N ALA A 230 -21.02 3.62 23.92
CA ALA A 230 -20.36 3.40 25.20
C ALA A 230 -18.86 3.04 25.11
N PRO A 231 -18.38 2.03 24.34
CA PRO A 231 -16.96 1.68 24.34
C PRO A 231 -16.10 2.67 23.55
N THR A 232 -16.60 3.19 22.41
CA THR A 232 -15.87 4.19 21.62
C THR A 232 -15.75 5.53 22.37
N VAL A 233 -16.81 5.99 23.02
CA VAL A 233 -16.77 7.21 23.84
C VAL A 233 -15.86 7.03 25.05
N GLN A 234 -15.87 5.87 25.71
CA GLN A 234 -14.92 5.58 26.79
C GLN A 234 -13.47 5.61 26.31
N MET A 235 -13.17 5.04 25.14
CA MET A 235 -11.84 5.08 24.57
C MET A 235 -11.41 6.51 24.24
N ILE A 236 -12.32 7.33 23.74
CA ILE A 236 -12.10 8.75 23.49
C ILE A 236 -11.81 9.52 24.78
N ARG A 237 -12.59 9.28 25.84
CA ARG A 237 -12.34 9.87 27.15
C ARG A 237 -10.97 9.48 27.69
N LEU A 238 -10.59 8.21 27.58
CA LEU A 238 -9.27 7.72 27.99
C LEU A 238 -8.13 8.39 27.23
N ILE A 239 -8.26 8.58 25.90
CA ILE A 239 -7.27 9.29 25.09
C ILE A 239 -7.18 10.76 25.54
N ALA A 240 -8.30 11.42 25.73
CA ALA A 240 -8.35 12.82 26.18
C ALA A 240 -7.72 13.02 27.57
N GLU A 241 -7.93 12.08 28.49
CA GLU A 241 -7.36 12.11 29.84
C GLU A 241 -5.86 11.81 29.86
N LYS A 242 -5.41 10.82 29.08
CA LYS A 242 -4.00 10.40 29.07
C LYS A 242 -3.09 11.23 28.17
N ALA A 243 -3.63 12.01 27.25
CA ALA A 243 -2.86 12.86 26.34
C ALA A 243 -3.23 14.35 26.49
N PRO A 244 -2.91 15.00 27.65
CA PRO A 244 -3.31 16.38 27.93
C PRO A 244 -2.75 17.40 26.92
N PHE A 245 -1.63 17.11 26.28
CA PHE A 245 -1.09 17.97 25.22
C PHE A 245 -2.02 18.04 24.00
N LEU A 246 -2.72 16.95 23.64
CA LEU A 246 -3.71 16.96 22.56
C LEU A 246 -4.91 17.85 22.89
N MET A 247 -5.25 18.00 24.16
CA MET A 247 -6.33 18.91 24.58
C MET A 247 -5.99 20.38 24.31
N ILE A 248 -4.72 20.78 24.42
CA ILE A 248 -4.28 22.14 24.07
C ILE A 248 -4.51 22.37 22.58
N PHE A 249 -4.09 21.42 21.74
CA PHE A 249 -4.28 21.48 20.28
C PHE A 249 -5.78 21.40 19.89
N ALA A 250 -6.57 20.58 20.57
CA ALA A 250 -8.01 20.49 20.36
C ALA A 250 -8.71 21.83 20.64
N ARG A 251 -8.38 22.47 21.78
CA ARG A 251 -8.92 23.80 22.13
C ARG A 251 -8.43 24.90 21.19
N ALA A 252 -7.29 24.71 20.50
CA ALA A 252 -6.84 25.65 19.48
C ALA A 252 -7.74 25.58 18.24
N ILE A 253 -8.26 24.37 17.87
CA ILE A 253 -9.26 24.22 16.80
C ILE A 253 -10.55 24.96 17.16
N ASP A 254 -10.96 24.97 18.42
CA ASP A 254 -12.15 25.73 18.88
C ASP A 254 -12.02 27.26 18.71
N GLY A 255 -10.88 27.75 18.25
CA GLY A 255 -10.62 29.16 18.04
C GLY A 255 -10.30 29.93 19.33
N LYS A 256 -9.86 29.26 20.39
CA LYS A 256 -9.43 29.90 21.63
C LYS A 256 -8.02 30.46 21.48
N LEU A 257 -7.83 31.76 21.62
CA LEU A 257 -6.56 32.46 21.38
C LEU A 257 -5.41 31.94 22.24
N LEU A 258 -5.60 31.74 23.53
CA LEU A 258 -4.53 31.28 24.42
C LEU A 258 -4.01 29.87 24.06
N PRO A 259 -4.86 28.85 23.85
CA PRO A 259 -4.42 27.56 23.34
C PRO A 259 -3.72 27.64 21.99
N MET A 260 -4.18 28.49 21.06
CA MET A 260 -3.55 28.71 19.77
C MET A 260 -2.12 29.26 19.92
N LEU A 261 -1.92 30.28 20.74
CA LEU A 261 -0.62 30.87 21.02
C LEU A 261 0.33 29.84 21.68
N LEU A 262 -0.18 29.11 22.68
CA LEU A 262 0.59 28.03 23.33
C LEU A 262 0.99 26.94 22.35
N MET A 263 0.09 26.51 21.49
CA MET A 263 0.37 25.51 20.46
C MET A 263 1.46 26.00 19.49
N VAL A 264 1.35 27.23 18.99
CA VAL A 264 2.36 27.82 18.10
C VAL A 264 3.71 27.94 18.81
N ALA A 265 3.71 28.39 20.06
CA ALA A 265 4.93 28.49 20.86
C ALA A 265 5.60 27.12 21.08
N ILE A 266 4.82 26.10 21.47
CA ILE A 266 5.31 24.73 21.66
C ILE A 266 5.90 24.19 20.34
N THR A 267 5.19 24.37 19.23
CA THR A 267 5.63 23.88 17.91
C THR A 267 6.91 24.61 17.45
N ALA A 268 6.97 25.94 17.63
CA ALA A 268 8.15 26.72 17.29
C ALA A 268 9.37 26.30 18.12
N VAL A 269 9.20 26.19 19.44
CA VAL A 269 10.29 25.74 20.34
C VAL A 269 10.74 24.34 19.93
N PHE A 270 9.80 23.43 19.64
CA PHE A 270 10.14 22.08 19.21
C PHE A 270 10.96 22.06 17.92
N ILE A 271 10.56 22.82 16.90
CA ILE A 271 11.30 22.95 15.64
C ILE A 271 12.69 23.56 15.86
N PHE A 272 12.78 24.69 16.58
CA PHE A 272 14.03 25.41 16.79
C PHE A 272 15.03 24.64 17.67
N VAL A 273 14.56 23.73 18.52
CA VAL A 273 15.43 22.89 19.37
C VAL A 273 15.78 21.60 18.66
N VAL A 274 14.81 20.89 18.08
CA VAL A 274 15.00 19.53 17.56
C VAL A 274 15.77 19.53 16.24
N VAL A 275 15.50 20.51 15.34
CA VAL A 275 16.21 20.55 14.04
C VAL A 275 17.73 20.74 14.20
N PRO A 276 18.24 21.71 14.99
CA PRO A 276 19.68 21.83 15.21
C PRO A 276 20.29 20.64 15.96
N LEU A 277 19.55 20.01 16.86
CA LEU A 277 20.00 18.83 17.61
C LEU A 277 20.17 17.61 16.70
N LEU A 278 19.25 17.39 15.79
CA LEU A 278 19.26 16.24 14.89
C LEU A 278 20.19 16.43 13.67
N ALA A 279 20.43 17.66 13.24
CA ALA A 279 21.21 17.95 12.04
C ALA A 279 22.63 17.34 12.03
N PRO A 280 23.46 17.45 13.10
CA PRO A 280 24.78 16.82 13.12
C PRO A 280 24.69 15.28 13.14
N VAL A 281 23.66 14.72 13.79
CA VAL A 281 23.41 13.27 13.81
C VAL A 281 23.06 12.78 12.41
N TYR A 282 22.26 13.56 11.67
CA TYR A 282 21.91 13.27 10.28
C TYR A 282 23.15 13.13 9.40
N ILE A 283 24.04 14.12 9.42
CA ILE A 283 25.27 14.08 8.64
C ILE A 283 26.16 12.89 9.03
N LYS A 284 26.29 12.60 10.33
CA LYS A 284 27.05 11.44 10.83
C LYS A 284 26.48 10.11 10.35
N THR A 285 25.18 10.01 10.20
CA THR A 285 24.52 8.79 9.72
C THR A 285 24.62 8.64 8.20
N LEU A 286 24.72 9.73 7.43
CA LEU A 286 24.94 9.69 5.98
C LEU A 286 26.33 9.17 5.60
N ASN A 287 27.36 9.54 6.33
CA ASN A 287 28.76 9.17 6.03
C ASN A 287 29.08 7.66 6.13
N GLY A 288 28.12 6.79 6.39
CA GLY A 288 28.32 5.33 6.52
C GLY A 288 27.74 4.48 5.40
N PHE A 289 27.20 5.10 4.33
CA PHE A 289 26.46 4.39 3.28
C PHE A 289 27.29 3.85 2.11
N SER A 290 28.44 4.48 1.84
CA SER A 290 29.25 4.18 0.66
C SER A 290 30.11 2.91 0.76
N ASP A 291 30.30 2.35 1.94
CA ASP A 291 31.21 1.23 2.14
C ASP A 291 30.50 -0.12 2.31
N VAL A 292 29.94 -0.66 1.23
CA VAL A 292 29.84 -2.12 1.11
C VAL A 292 31.23 -2.64 0.75
N LYS A 293 32.09 -2.82 1.74
CA LYS A 293 33.30 -3.64 1.57
C LYS A 293 32.85 -5.03 1.15
N SER A 294 32.90 -5.29 -0.15
CA SER A 294 32.79 -6.65 -0.65
C SER A 294 33.91 -7.46 0.04
N LYS A 295 33.55 -8.49 0.79
CA LYS A 295 34.55 -9.44 1.30
C LYS A 295 35.30 -9.97 0.08
N LYS A 296 36.57 -9.62 -0.05
CA LYS A 296 37.45 -10.22 -1.05
C LYS A 296 37.51 -11.72 -0.73
N ILE A 297 36.81 -12.50 -1.52
CA ILE A 297 36.92 -13.97 -1.47
C ILE A 297 38.25 -14.30 -2.11
N SER A 298 39.09 -15.14 -1.46
CA SER A 298 40.34 -15.60 -2.07
C SER A 298 40.05 -16.32 -3.39
N LYS A 299 40.94 -16.19 -4.36
CA LYS A 299 40.77 -16.80 -5.71
C LYS A 299 40.46 -18.29 -5.63
N GLU A 300 41.10 -19.03 -4.71
CA GLU A 300 40.90 -20.46 -4.48
C GLU A 300 39.48 -20.77 -4.00
N LYS A 301 38.96 -20.02 -3.00
CA LYS A 301 37.56 -20.17 -2.54
C LYS A 301 36.54 -19.76 -3.61
N ALA A 302 36.88 -18.78 -4.46
CA ALA A 302 36.03 -18.41 -5.59
C ALA A 302 35.98 -19.54 -6.63
N GLN A 303 37.11 -20.17 -6.91
CA GLN A 303 37.20 -21.29 -7.85
C GLN A 303 36.43 -22.52 -7.33
N ASP A 304 36.54 -22.85 -6.04
CA ASP A 304 35.81 -23.94 -5.41
C ASP A 304 34.28 -23.69 -5.40
N VAL A 305 33.85 -22.45 -5.14
CA VAL A 305 32.45 -22.07 -5.21
C VAL A 305 31.92 -22.14 -6.64
N ILE A 306 32.72 -21.73 -7.62
CA ILE A 306 32.40 -21.85 -9.04
C ILE A 306 32.26 -23.32 -9.44
N ASN A 307 33.25 -24.14 -9.15
CA ASN A 307 33.25 -25.56 -9.52
C ASN A 307 32.13 -26.37 -8.85
N LYS A 308 31.77 -26.02 -7.60
CA LYS A 308 30.72 -26.68 -6.84
C LYS A 308 29.29 -26.29 -7.29
N ASN A 309 29.13 -25.09 -7.89
CA ASN A 309 27.83 -24.50 -8.26
C ASN A 309 27.58 -24.51 -9.79
N ILE A 310 28.53 -24.89 -10.63
CA ILE A 310 28.29 -25.07 -12.06
C ILE A 310 27.46 -26.35 -12.24
N LYS A 311 26.15 -26.22 -12.16
CA LYS A 311 25.21 -27.22 -12.67
C LYS A 311 24.68 -26.72 -14.01
N THR A 312 24.70 -27.58 -15.01
CA THR A 312 24.07 -27.34 -16.31
C THR A 312 22.55 -27.40 -16.15
N ASN A 313 21.95 -26.26 -15.84
CA ASN A 313 20.49 -26.11 -15.81
C ASN A 313 20.00 -25.65 -17.19
N SER A 314 18.75 -25.93 -17.51
CA SER A 314 18.14 -25.38 -18.73
C SER A 314 18.11 -23.85 -18.67
N VAL A 315 18.19 -23.18 -19.82
CA VAL A 315 18.13 -21.72 -19.93
C VAL A 315 16.87 -21.18 -19.27
N PHE A 316 15.72 -21.83 -19.49
CA PHE A 316 14.44 -21.48 -18.85
C PHE A 316 14.54 -21.51 -17.34
N SER A 317 15.00 -22.61 -16.74
CA SER A 317 15.09 -22.75 -15.27
C SER A 317 16.05 -21.73 -14.66
N THR A 318 17.15 -21.44 -15.34
CA THR A 318 18.14 -20.44 -14.88
C THR A 318 17.55 -19.03 -14.86
N LEU A 319 16.89 -18.62 -15.94
CA LEU A 319 16.24 -17.31 -16.03
C LEU A 319 15.08 -17.18 -15.06
N PHE A 320 14.24 -18.20 -14.94
CA PHE A 320 13.12 -18.23 -14.01
C PHE A 320 13.59 -18.09 -12.56
N THR A 321 14.61 -18.84 -12.18
CA THR A 321 15.20 -18.77 -10.83
C THR A 321 15.86 -17.40 -10.58
N ARG A 322 16.50 -16.81 -11.61
CA ARG A 322 17.05 -15.45 -11.54
C ARG A 322 15.96 -14.43 -11.24
N ASP A 323 14.85 -14.47 -11.97
CA ASP A 323 13.74 -13.55 -11.80
C ASP A 323 13.10 -13.69 -10.42
N LEU A 324 12.88 -14.92 -9.95
CA LEU A 324 12.41 -15.17 -8.58
C LEU A 324 13.37 -14.61 -7.54
N ARG A 325 14.68 -14.92 -7.65
CA ARG A 325 15.68 -14.41 -6.71
C ARG A 325 15.73 -12.89 -6.68
N THR A 326 15.59 -12.24 -7.83
CA THR A 326 15.54 -10.78 -7.93
C THR A 326 14.34 -10.21 -7.19
N MET A 327 13.16 -10.82 -7.35
CA MET A 327 11.94 -10.41 -6.63
C MET A 327 12.07 -10.52 -5.11
N PHE A 328 12.70 -11.58 -4.61
CA PHE A 328 12.82 -11.80 -3.16
C PHE A 328 14.04 -11.11 -2.53
N ARG A 329 15.09 -10.82 -3.29
CA ARG A 329 16.30 -10.16 -2.79
C ARG A 329 16.21 -8.65 -2.79
N GLU A 330 15.48 -8.07 -3.73
CA GLU A 330 15.27 -6.62 -3.78
C GLU A 330 14.02 -6.26 -2.95
N PRO A 331 14.18 -5.60 -1.78
CA PRO A 331 13.06 -5.31 -0.88
C PRO A 331 11.95 -4.49 -1.54
N SER A 332 12.30 -3.59 -2.46
CA SER A 332 11.32 -2.79 -3.19
C SER A 332 10.46 -3.64 -4.12
N PHE A 333 11.04 -4.67 -4.74
CA PHE A 333 10.31 -5.61 -5.60
C PHE A 333 9.45 -6.55 -4.76
N PHE A 334 10.01 -7.08 -3.67
CA PHE A 334 9.27 -7.93 -2.74
C PHE A 334 8.05 -7.21 -2.17
N ALA A 335 8.24 -5.97 -1.71
CA ALA A 335 7.18 -5.16 -1.09
C ALA A 335 6.02 -4.83 -2.04
N ASN A 336 6.30 -4.62 -3.31
CA ASN A 336 5.29 -4.21 -4.30
C ASN A 336 4.78 -5.40 -5.16
N GLY A 337 5.29 -6.60 -4.94
CA GLY A 337 4.92 -7.80 -5.65
C GLY A 337 4.48 -8.93 -4.70
N PRO A 338 5.36 -9.88 -4.36
CA PRO A 338 5.01 -11.07 -3.59
C PRO A 338 4.35 -10.80 -2.24
N LEU A 339 4.71 -9.70 -1.57
CA LEU A 339 4.14 -9.35 -0.27
C LEU A 339 2.62 -9.15 -0.34
N MET A 340 2.08 -8.71 -1.47
CA MET A 340 0.64 -8.52 -1.65
C MET A 340 -0.15 -9.82 -1.49
N ILE A 341 0.42 -10.95 -1.92
CA ILE A 341 -0.19 -12.28 -1.71
C ILE A 341 -0.22 -12.68 -0.24
N ILE A 342 0.74 -12.22 0.55
CA ILE A 342 0.82 -12.53 1.99
C ILE A 342 -0.09 -11.59 2.80
N ILE A 343 -0.10 -10.30 2.46
CA ILE A 343 -0.86 -9.28 3.19
C ILE A 343 -2.36 -9.59 3.20
N LEU A 344 -2.94 -9.92 2.08
CA LEU A 344 -4.38 -10.05 1.92
C LEU A 344 -4.98 -11.18 2.79
N PRO A 345 -4.43 -12.41 2.78
CA PRO A 345 -4.89 -13.47 3.68
C PRO A 345 -4.69 -13.13 5.16
N VAL A 346 -3.58 -12.45 5.50
CA VAL A 346 -3.34 -12.03 6.88
C VAL A 346 -4.36 -10.98 7.33
N ILE A 347 -4.71 -10.02 6.48
CA ILE A 347 -5.79 -9.07 6.76
C ILE A 347 -7.13 -9.80 6.96
N MET A 348 -7.45 -10.76 6.10
CA MET A 348 -8.68 -11.55 6.23
C MET A 348 -8.71 -12.36 7.54
N LEU A 349 -7.58 -12.95 7.94
CA LEU A 349 -7.47 -13.67 9.22
C LEU A 349 -7.60 -12.73 10.41
N LEU A 350 -7.00 -11.54 10.35
CA LEU A 350 -7.04 -10.58 11.45
C LEU A 350 -8.40 -9.89 11.56
N SER A 351 -9.03 -9.56 10.46
CA SER A 351 -10.34 -8.89 10.48
C SER A 351 -11.48 -9.82 10.88
N GLY A 352 -11.45 -11.09 10.47
CA GLY A 352 -12.49 -12.06 10.77
C GLY A 352 -12.07 -13.05 11.85
N GLY A 353 -10.94 -13.73 11.67
CA GLY A 353 -10.51 -14.85 12.49
C GLY A 353 -10.13 -14.46 13.92
N VAL A 354 -9.30 -13.40 14.08
CA VAL A 354 -8.88 -12.97 15.42
C VAL A 354 -10.04 -12.34 16.18
N SER A 355 -10.90 -11.58 15.50
CA SER A 355 -12.11 -11.03 16.11
C SER A 355 -13.04 -12.13 16.63
N PHE A 356 -13.19 -13.20 15.85
CA PHE A 356 -13.94 -14.38 16.25
C PHE A 356 -13.29 -15.09 17.47
N LEU A 357 -11.96 -15.25 17.49
CA LEU A 357 -11.24 -15.88 18.61
C LEU A 357 -11.25 -15.04 19.90
N MET A 358 -11.33 -13.72 19.78
CA MET A 358 -11.36 -12.81 20.95
C MET A 358 -12.79 -12.57 21.46
N ALA A 359 -13.80 -12.97 20.74
CA ALA A 359 -15.19 -12.92 21.22
C ALA A 359 -15.37 -13.85 22.44
N SER A 360 -16.29 -13.50 23.33
CA SER A 360 -16.59 -14.37 24.48
C SER A 360 -17.10 -15.72 23.99
N LYS A 361 -16.88 -16.78 24.76
CA LYS A 361 -17.38 -18.13 24.41
C LYS A 361 -18.88 -18.12 24.13
N ASP A 362 -19.64 -17.39 24.93
CA ASP A 362 -21.09 -17.26 24.78
C ASP A 362 -21.46 -16.57 23.46
N SER A 363 -20.73 -15.49 23.10
CA SER A 363 -20.93 -14.80 21.81
C SER A 363 -20.59 -15.68 20.61
N ILE A 364 -19.50 -16.45 20.70
CA ILE A 364 -19.10 -17.41 19.66
C ILE A 364 -20.18 -18.48 19.50
N GLU A 365 -20.67 -19.04 20.61
CA GLU A 365 -21.69 -20.08 20.60
C GLU A 365 -23.01 -19.57 20.00
N VAL A 366 -23.44 -18.35 20.33
CA VAL A 366 -24.60 -17.71 19.72
C VAL A 366 -24.43 -17.57 18.22
N VAL A 367 -23.31 -17.02 17.75
CA VAL A 367 -23.05 -16.84 16.31
C VAL A 367 -23.01 -18.19 15.58
N MET A 368 -22.33 -19.19 16.17
CA MET A 368 -22.26 -20.53 15.59
C MET A 368 -23.63 -21.20 15.50
N ASN A 369 -24.44 -21.08 16.55
CA ASN A 369 -25.80 -21.64 16.57
C ASN A 369 -26.72 -20.95 15.55
N GLU A 370 -26.62 -19.63 15.40
CA GLU A 370 -27.38 -18.90 14.38
C GLU A 370 -26.96 -19.28 12.97
N LEU A 371 -25.65 -19.38 12.70
CA LEU A 371 -25.15 -19.84 11.40
C LEU A 371 -25.61 -21.27 11.09
N GLN A 372 -25.54 -22.18 12.06
CA GLN A 372 -26.03 -23.55 11.87
C GLN A 372 -27.55 -23.59 11.59
N LYS A 373 -28.35 -22.81 12.31
CA LYS A 373 -29.80 -22.68 12.02
C LYS A 373 -30.04 -22.21 10.60
N ILE A 374 -29.32 -21.17 10.13
CA ILE A 374 -29.42 -20.66 8.77
C ILE A 374 -29.15 -21.78 7.75
N PHE A 375 -28.06 -22.54 7.93
CA PHE A 375 -27.74 -23.65 7.03
C PHE A 375 -28.73 -24.80 7.10
N LEU A 376 -29.23 -25.15 8.29
CA LEU A 376 -30.24 -26.22 8.48
C LEU A 376 -31.61 -25.86 7.90
N GLN A 377 -31.98 -24.59 7.91
CA GLN A 377 -33.25 -24.09 7.34
C GLN A 377 -33.11 -23.73 5.85
N MET A 378 -31.93 -23.83 5.28
CA MET A 378 -31.69 -23.47 3.90
C MET A 378 -32.32 -24.50 2.96
N THR A 379 -33.11 -24.02 2.00
CA THR A 379 -33.70 -24.88 0.97
C THR A 379 -32.57 -25.47 0.08
N PRO A 380 -32.82 -26.61 -0.60
CA PRO A 380 -31.84 -27.16 -1.54
C PRO A 380 -31.40 -26.15 -2.61
N GLU A 381 -32.30 -25.29 -3.08
CA GLU A 381 -32.02 -24.20 -4.02
C GLU A 381 -31.13 -23.12 -3.36
N GLY A 382 -31.42 -22.79 -2.09
CA GLY A 382 -30.58 -21.88 -1.30
C GLY A 382 -29.15 -22.38 -1.15
N MET A 383 -28.96 -23.66 -0.85
CA MET A 383 -27.65 -24.30 -0.75
C MET A 383 -26.91 -24.31 -2.11
N LEU A 384 -27.62 -24.52 -3.22
CA LEU A 384 -27.02 -24.43 -4.56
C LEU A 384 -26.53 -23.01 -4.85
N ARG A 385 -27.34 -21.99 -4.53
CA ARG A 385 -26.96 -20.58 -4.67
C ARG A 385 -25.76 -20.24 -3.77
N PHE A 386 -25.73 -20.72 -2.53
CA PHE A 386 -24.60 -20.54 -1.63
C PHE A 386 -23.30 -21.10 -2.24
N LYS A 387 -23.31 -22.35 -2.71
CA LYS A 387 -22.15 -22.97 -3.36
C LYS A 387 -21.67 -22.17 -4.57
N TYR A 388 -22.61 -21.75 -5.42
CA TYR A 388 -22.31 -20.92 -6.59
C TYR A 388 -21.59 -19.62 -6.20
N TYR A 389 -22.16 -18.83 -5.28
CA TYR A 389 -21.55 -17.57 -4.88
C TYR A 389 -20.25 -17.75 -4.12
N ALA A 390 -20.14 -18.74 -3.24
CA ALA A 390 -18.91 -19.02 -2.51
C ALA A 390 -17.76 -19.39 -3.48
N THR A 391 -18.02 -20.22 -4.49
CA THR A 391 -17.03 -20.57 -5.53
C THR A 391 -16.58 -19.33 -6.32
N LEU A 392 -17.52 -18.48 -6.72
CA LEU A 392 -17.19 -17.27 -7.49
C LEU A 392 -16.47 -16.22 -6.64
N VAL A 393 -16.80 -16.09 -5.37
CA VAL A 393 -16.09 -15.22 -4.42
C VAL A 393 -14.66 -15.72 -4.22
N MET A 394 -14.45 -17.04 -4.06
CA MET A 394 -13.10 -17.61 -4.02
C MET A 394 -12.30 -17.29 -5.29
N ALA A 395 -12.92 -17.48 -6.46
CA ALA A 395 -12.29 -17.14 -7.73
C ALA A 395 -11.97 -15.63 -7.82
N ALA A 396 -12.90 -14.75 -7.49
CA ALA A 396 -12.72 -13.30 -7.54
C ALA A 396 -11.58 -12.82 -6.63
N ILE A 397 -11.53 -13.31 -5.39
CA ILE A 397 -10.45 -12.98 -4.45
C ILE A 397 -9.10 -13.49 -4.96
N SER A 398 -9.06 -14.72 -5.49
CA SER A 398 -7.83 -15.31 -6.05
C SER A 398 -7.33 -14.54 -7.27
N ILE A 399 -8.22 -14.14 -8.19
CA ILE A 399 -7.91 -13.31 -9.35
C ILE A 399 -7.33 -11.97 -8.89
N PHE A 400 -8.00 -11.30 -7.97
CA PHE A 400 -7.54 -10.03 -7.43
C PHE A 400 -6.15 -10.16 -6.78
N MET A 401 -5.98 -11.15 -5.92
CA MET A 401 -4.75 -11.39 -5.17
C MET A 401 -3.55 -11.69 -6.08
N GLY A 402 -3.74 -12.54 -7.10
CA GLY A 402 -2.68 -12.90 -8.04
C GLY A 402 -2.23 -11.74 -8.93
N ASN A 403 -3.18 -10.95 -9.43
CA ASN A 403 -2.90 -9.86 -10.37
C ASN A 403 -2.49 -8.55 -9.66
N CYS A 404 -2.92 -8.30 -8.41
CA CYS A 404 -2.44 -7.16 -7.61
C CYS A 404 -0.94 -7.16 -7.31
N THR A 405 -0.22 -8.25 -7.62
CA THR A 405 1.25 -8.30 -7.48
C THR A 405 1.98 -7.38 -8.45
N ASN A 406 1.32 -6.88 -9.49
CA ASN A 406 1.92 -6.08 -10.56
C ASN A 406 3.15 -6.73 -11.23
N VAL A 407 3.32 -8.06 -11.09
CA VAL A 407 4.46 -8.78 -11.65
C VAL A 407 4.37 -8.86 -13.17
N ALA A 408 3.16 -9.02 -13.70
CA ALA A 408 2.90 -9.04 -15.14
C ALA A 408 3.10 -7.65 -15.76
N SER A 409 2.50 -6.61 -15.16
CA SER A 409 2.52 -5.23 -15.64
C SER A 409 3.88 -4.53 -15.56
N THR A 410 4.87 -5.17 -14.94
CA THR A 410 6.24 -4.64 -14.79
C THR A 410 7.30 -5.64 -15.25
N SER A 411 6.94 -6.64 -16.03
CA SER A 411 7.79 -7.79 -16.37
C SER A 411 9.10 -7.39 -17.04
N PHE A 412 9.08 -6.47 -18.00
CA PHE A 412 10.26 -5.91 -18.67
C PHE A 412 10.77 -4.65 -17.99
N SER A 413 9.88 -3.80 -17.47
CA SER A 413 10.25 -2.59 -16.75
C SER A 413 11.17 -2.85 -15.56
N ARG A 414 11.02 -3.99 -14.87
CA ARG A 414 11.88 -4.38 -13.74
C ARG A 414 13.30 -4.74 -14.14
N GLU A 415 13.53 -5.19 -15.36
CA GLU A 415 14.88 -5.45 -15.84
C GLU A 415 15.71 -4.15 -15.91
N GLY A 416 15.07 -3.02 -16.25
CA GLY A 416 15.79 -1.76 -16.40
C GLY A 416 16.93 -1.90 -17.42
N LYS A 417 18.11 -1.41 -17.04
CA LYS A 417 19.31 -1.51 -17.90
C LYS A 417 19.81 -2.93 -18.12
N ALA A 418 19.53 -3.87 -17.20
CA ALA A 418 19.92 -5.28 -17.34
C ALA A 418 19.20 -6.00 -18.52
N LEU A 419 18.15 -5.39 -19.09
CA LEU A 419 17.54 -5.89 -20.31
C LEU A 419 18.51 -5.87 -21.50
N TYR A 420 19.41 -4.90 -21.55
CA TYR A 420 20.43 -4.84 -22.61
C TYR A 420 21.43 -6.00 -22.49
N ASP A 421 21.83 -6.34 -21.26
CA ASP A 421 22.70 -7.49 -21.01
C ASP A 421 22.00 -8.80 -21.37
N LEU A 422 20.71 -8.93 -21.03
CA LEU A 422 19.91 -10.11 -21.37
C LEU A 422 19.77 -10.28 -22.89
N LYS A 423 19.64 -9.19 -23.64
CA LYS A 423 19.58 -9.21 -25.12
C LYS A 423 20.92 -9.54 -25.77
N ALA A 424 22.04 -9.24 -25.12
CA ALA A 424 23.38 -9.56 -25.60
C ALA A 424 23.71 -11.06 -25.44
N MET A 425 22.97 -11.78 -24.58
CA MET A 425 23.14 -13.22 -24.43
C MET A 425 22.52 -13.97 -25.60
N PRO A 426 23.08 -15.15 -26.02
CA PRO A 426 22.53 -16.00 -27.08
C PRO A 426 21.30 -16.77 -26.58
N ILE A 427 20.23 -16.03 -26.22
CA ILE A 427 18.97 -16.56 -25.69
C ILE A 427 17.84 -16.19 -26.65
N GLU A 428 17.04 -17.19 -27.01
CA GLU A 428 15.88 -16.98 -27.87
C GLU A 428 14.85 -16.08 -27.20
N PRO A 429 14.32 -15.06 -27.89
CA PRO A 429 13.29 -14.15 -27.35
C PRO A 429 12.06 -14.89 -26.84
N ASP A 430 11.68 -16.01 -27.44
CA ASP A 430 10.58 -16.87 -27.02
C ASP A 430 10.76 -17.37 -25.59
N THR A 431 11.98 -17.82 -25.26
CA THR A 431 12.33 -18.28 -23.92
C THR A 431 12.21 -17.15 -22.90
N ILE A 432 12.62 -15.93 -23.26
CA ILE A 432 12.51 -14.76 -22.37
C ILE A 432 11.03 -14.46 -22.09
N VAL A 433 10.18 -14.40 -23.11
CA VAL A 433 8.74 -14.15 -22.98
C VAL A 433 8.08 -15.23 -22.12
N LEU A 434 8.42 -16.49 -22.37
CA LEU A 434 7.86 -17.63 -21.65
C LEU A 434 8.24 -17.60 -20.16
N VAL A 435 9.49 -17.26 -19.83
CA VAL A 435 9.93 -17.09 -18.43
C VAL A 435 9.15 -15.99 -17.73
N LYS A 436 8.98 -14.83 -18.37
CA LYS A 436 8.21 -13.70 -17.80
C LYS A 436 6.75 -14.08 -17.57
N PHE A 437 6.15 -14.77 -18.53
CA PHE A 437 4.78 -15.27 -18.40
C PHE A 437 4.64 -16.24 -17.21
N TRP A 438 5.47 -17.28 -17.15
CA TRP A 438 5.40 -18.26 -16.06
C TRP A 438 5.70 -17.65 -14.71
N HIS A 439 6.58 -16.65 -14.64
CA HIS A 439 6.87 -15.92 -13.41
C HIS A 439 5.63 -15.17 -12.91
N ALA A 440 4.87 -14.52 -13.79
CA ALA A 440 3.62 -13.85 -13.40
C ALA A 440 2.51 -14.87 -13.06
N PHE A 441 2.37 -15.92 -13.87
CA PHE A 441 1.32 -16.94 -13.72
C PHE A 441 1.47 -17.75 -12.41
N MET A 442 2.69 -17.97 -11.96
CA MET A 442 2.97 -18.65 -10.69
C MET A 442 2.28 -17.96 -9.51
N TYR A 443 2.20 -16.63 -9.48
CA TYR A 443 1.54 -15.89 -8.40
C TYR A 443 0.03 -16.13 -8.40
N CYS A 444 -0.59 -16.32 -9.55
CA CYS A 444 -2.00 -16.69 -9.65
C CYS A 444 -2.23 -18.12 -9.14
N ILE A 445 -1.33 -19.06 -9.41
CA ILE A 445 -1.42 -20.42 -8.85
C ILE A 445 -1.30 -20.36 -7.31
N VAL A 446 -0.35 -19.61 -6.79
CA VAL A 446 -0.17 -19.46 -5.33
C VAL A 446 -1.39 -18.84 -4.69
N SER A 447 -2.02 -17.84 -5.31
CA SER A 447 -3.24 -17.21 -4.77
C SER A 447 -4.40 -18.20 -4.66
N VAL A 448 -4.59 -19.05 -5.66
CA VAL A 448 -5.64 -20.12 -5.62
C VAL A 448 -5.39 -21.08 -4.46
N VAL A 449 -4.17 -21.53 -4.28
CA VAL A 449 -3.82 -22.46 -3.19
C VAL A 449 -4.10 -21.84 -1.83
N ILE A 450 -3.72 -20.58 -1.63
CA ILE A 450 -3.95 -19.87 -0.36
C ILE A 450 -5.44 -19.72 -0.08
N ILE A 451 -6.23 -19.30 -1.07
CA ILE A 451 -7.68 -19.10 -0.87
C ILE A 451 -8.41 -20.44 -0.70
N ALA A 452 -7.99 -21.50 -1.39
CA ALA A 452 -8.53 -22.83 -1.16
C ALA A 452 -8.29 -23.31 0.29
N LEU A 453 -7.07 -23.12 0.82
CA LEU A 453 -6.77 -23.43 2.23
C LEU A 453 -7.59 -22.59 3.20
N TYR A 454 -7.76 -21.30 2.90
CA TYR A 454 -8.60 -20.41 3.69
C TYR A 454 -10.06 -20.88 3.70
N PHE A 455 -10.60 -21.28 2.53
CA PHE A 455 -11.96 -21.79 2.41
C PHE A 455 -12.16 -23.09 3.20
N ILE A 456 -11.24 -24.06 3.08
CA ILE A 456 -11.26 -25.30 3.86
C ILE A 456 -11.26 -24.99 5.36
N GLY A 457 -10.39 -24.09 5.80
CA GLY A 457 -10.32 -23.64 7.19
C GLY A 457 -11.63 -23.00 7.66
N SER A 458 -12.26 -22.17 6.81
CA SER A 458 -13.54 -21.52 7.11
C SER A 458 -14.69 -22.54 7.21
N VAL A 459 -14.76 -23.50 6.30
CA VAL A 459 -15.76 -24.59 6.37
C VAL A 459 -15.61 -25.40 7.66
N ALA A 460 -14.39 -25.73 8.04
CA ALA A 460 -14.11 -26.47 9.28
C ALA A 460 -14.45 -25.64 10.53
N LEU A 461 -14.04 -24.37 10.56
CA LEU A 461 -14.28 -23.45 11.68
C LEU A 461 -15.76 -23.20 11.92
N PHE A 462 -16.51 -22.88 10.88
CA PHE A 462 -17.94 -22.55 10.96
C PHE A 462 -18.85 -23.78 10.84
N LYS A 463 -18.27 -24.99 10.75
CA LYS A 463 -19.02 -26.27 10.63
C LYS A 463 -20.08 -26.22 9.52
N ILE A 464 -19.75 -25.66 8.38
CA ILE A 464 -20.66 -25.54 7.23
C ILE A 464 -20.99 -26.96 6.73
N PRO A 465 -22.26 -27.32 6.52
CA PRO A 465 -22.65 -28.68 6.16
C PRO A 465 -22.39 -28.99 4.68
N LEU A 466 -21.11 -29.05 4.31
CA LEU A 466 -20.63 -29.44 2.99
C LEU A 466 -19.89 -30.77 3.06
N THR A 467 -20.13 -31.65 2.11
CA THR A 467 -19.38 -32.91 1.95
C THR A 467 -17.98 -32.63 1.38
N ALA A 468 -17.02 -33.53 1.65
CA ALA A 468 -15.67 -33.39 1.12
C ALA A 468 -15.64 -33.33 -0.43
N SER A 469 -16.54 -34.05 -1.10
CA SER A 469 -16.69 -34.01 -2.55
C SER A 469 -17.19 -32.64 -3.05
N GLU A 470 -18.14 -32.03 -2.37
CA GLU A 470 -18.64 -30.70 -2.72
C GLU A 470 -17.57 -29.63 -2.55
N ILE A 471 -16.82 -29.67 -1.45
CA ILE A 471 -15.68 -28.78 -1.21
C ILE A 471 -14.64 -28.92 -2.33
N ALA A 472 -14.29 -30.15 -2.70
CA ALA A 472 -13.34 -30.43 -3.77
C ALA A 472 -13.81 -29.87 -5.12
N ILE A 473 -15.08 -30.08 -5.47
CA ILE A 473 -15.67 -29.56 -6.71
C ILE A 473 -15.62 -28.03 -6.72
N MET A 474 -16.04 -27.37 -5.65
CA MET A 474 -16.01 -25.89 -5.54
C MET A 474 -14.59 -25.33 -5.69
N ILE A 475 -13.59 -25.98 -5.08
CA ILE A 475 -12.18 -25.58 -5.20
C ILE A 475 -11.68 -25.75 -6.64
N VAL A 476 -12.01 -26.87 -7.30
CA VAL A 476 -11.60 -27.13 -8.69
C VAL A 476 -12.26 -26.11 -9.63
N GLU A 477 -13.54 -25.84 -9.48
CA GLU A 477 -14.25 -24.83 -10.27
C GLU A 477 -13.65 -23.44 -10.06
N ALA A 478 -13.39 -23.02 -8.81
CA ALA A 478 -12.73 -21.75 -8.49
C ALA A 478 -11.32 -21.67 -9.08
N CYS A 479 -10.56 -22.77 -9.02
CA CYS A 479 -9.22 -22.86 -9.60
C CYS A 479 -9.23 -22.64 -11.12
N ILE A 480 -10.10 -23.36 -11.83
CA ILE A 480 -10.23 -23.27 -13.29
C ILE A 480 -10.62 -21.84 -13.69
N LEU A 481 -11.63 -21.27 -13.04
CA LEU A 481 -12.08 -19.90 -13.31
C LEU A 481 -10.94 -18.88 -13.05
N THR A 482 -10.28 -18.99 -11.91
CA THR A 482 -9.17 -18.08 -11.57
C THR A 482 -8.07 -18.13 -12.63
N LEU A 483 -7.63 -19.32 -13.01
CA LEU A 483 -6.54 -19.48 -13.96
C LEU A 483 -6.91 -18.94 -15.34
N ILE A 484 -8.13 -19.22 -15.83
CA ILE A 484 -8.59 -18.75 -17.14
C ILE A 484 -8.70 -17.21 -17.16
N VAL A 485 -9.33 -16.62 -16.16
CA VAL A 485 -9.51 -15.15 -16.08
C VAL A 485 -8.15 -14.46 -15.91
N SER A 486 -7.29 -15.02 -15.08
CA SER A 486 -5.93 -14.48 -14.88
C SER A 486 -5.08 -14.51 -16.15
N LEU A 487 -5.28 -15.47 -17.06
CA LEU A 487 -4.58 -15.47 -18.36
C LEU A 487 -4.90 -14.21 -19.17
N VAL A 488 -6.17 -13.78 -19.22
CA VAL A 488 -6.57 -12.55 -19.92
C VAL A 488 -5.86 -11.35 -19.33
N LEU A 489 -5.85 -11.25 -17.99
CA LEU A 489 -5.22 -10.13 -17.28
C LEU A 489 -3.71 -10.11 -17.50
N ILE A 490 -3.04 -11.24 -17.30
CA ILE A 490 -1.58 -11.37 -17.47
C ILE A 490 -1.15 -10.98 -18.89
N PHE A 491 -1.82 -11.49 -19.92
CA PHE A 491 -1.49 -11.15 -21.31
C PHE A 491 -1.73 -9.66 -21.60
N GLY A 492 -2.81 -9.09 -21.09
CA GLY A 492 -3.10 -7.66 -21.23
C GLY A 492 -2.07 -6.79 -20.52
N GLU A 493 -1.73 -7.11 -19.28
CA GLU A 493 -0.74 -6.38 -18.47
C GLU A 493 0.67 -6.48 -19.06
N MET A 494 1.09 -7.68 -19.45
CA MET A 494 2.39 -7.90 -20.10
C MET A 494 2.46 -7.20 -21.45
N PHE A 495 1.34 -7.13 -22.20
CA PHE A 495 1.29 -6.40 -23.46
C PHE A 495 1.55 -4.92 -23.27
N ILE A 496 0.92 -4.30 -22.26
CA ILE A 496 1.10 -2.88 -21.91
C ILE A 496 2.58 -2.60 -21.59
N ASP A 497 3.20 -3.45 -20.76
CA ASP A 497 4.61 -3.29 -20.37
C ASP A 497 5.57 -3.53 -21.53
N THR A 498 5.26 -4.47 -22.41
CA THR A 498 6.06 -4.77 -23.61
C THR A 498 6.02 -3.63 -24.65
N VAL A 499 4.88 -2.93 -24.78
CA VAL A 499 4.74 -1.80 -25.69
C VAL A 499 5.61 -0.61 -25.27
N ASN A 500 5.64 -0.30 -23.97
CA ASN A 500 6.37 0.86 -23.46
C ASN A 500 7.03 0.57 -22.09
N PRO A 501 8.08 -0.27 -22.05
CA PRO A 501 8.73 -0.60 -20.79
C PRO A 501 9.48 0.60 -20.23
N LYS A 502 9.39 0.80 -18.91
CA LYS A 502 10.16 1.82 -18.19
C LYS A 502 11.54 1.26 -17.83
N LEU A 503 12.51 1.42 -18.74
CA LEU A 503 13.86 0.85 -18.56
C LEU A 503 14.81 1.78 -17.81
N GLN A 504 14.52 3.09 -17.77
CA GLN A 504 15.38 4.07 -17.09
C GLN A 504 14.76 4.42 -15.74
N TRP A 505 15.35 3.92 -14.70
CA TRP A 505 15.03 4.24 -13.31
C TRP A 505 16.30 4.16 -12.45
N GLU A 506 16.41 5.06 -11.49
CA GLU A 506 17.53 5.10 -10.55
C GLU A 506 17.25 4.27 -9.29
N ASN A 507 15.96 4.15 -8.94
CA ASN A 507 15.50 3.43 -7.78
C ASN A 507 14.59 2.28 -8.19
N PRO A 508 14.80 1.04 -7.70
CA PRO A 508 13.94 -0.11 -7.96
C PRO A 508 12.46 0.13 -7.68
N THR A 509 12.13 0.95 -6.67
CA THR A 509 10.74 1.33 -6.36
C THR A 509 10.06 2.05 -7.54
N ALA A 510 10.82 2.78 -8.35
CA ALA A 510 10.29 3.52 -9.49
C ALA A 510 9.83 2.60 -10.64
N ALA A 511 10.35 1.37 -10.71
CA ALA A 511 9.88 0.36 -11.66
C ALA A 511 8.41 -0.05 -11.40
N PHE A 512 7.92 0.07 -10.17
CA PHE A 512 6.53 -0.21 -9.77
C PHE A 512 5.71 1.06 -9.57
N LYS A 513 6.03 1.86 -8.53
CA LYS A 513 5.18 2.98 -8.07
C LYS A 513 5.13 4.16 -9.04
N GLN A 514 6.22 4.41 -9.77
CA GLN A 514 6.28 5.50 -10.76
C GLN A 514 6.11 4.97 -12.18
N ASN A 515 5.64 3.74 -12.34
CA ASN A 515 5.40 3.11 -13.63
C ASN A 515 3.93 3.24 -14.01
N VAL A 516 3.67 4.02 -15.06
CA VAL A 516 2.31 4.23 -15.59
C VAL A 516 1.69 2.91 -16.05
N ASN A 517 2.50 1.98 -16.55
CA ASN A 517 2.03 0.66 -16.98
C ASN A 517 1.37 -0.10 -15.82
N ALA A 518 2.01 -0.11 -14.64
CA ALA A 518 1.45 -0.74 -13.45
C ALA A 518 0.12 -0.10 -13.01
N VAL A 519 0.04 1.24 -13.07
CA VAL A 519 -1.18 1.97 -12.72
C VAL A 519 -2.32 1.64 -13.70
N VAL A 520 -2.06 1.75 -15.02
CA VAL A 520 -3.05 1.44 -16.06
C VAL A 520 -3.51 -0.01 -15.96
N SER A 521 -2.58 -0.95 -15.74
CA SER A 521 -2.89 -2.36 -15.56
C SER A 521 -3.80 -2.61 -14.35
N SER A 522 -3.54 -1.96 -13.21
CA SER A 522 -4.38 -2.09 -12.02
C SER A 522 -5.84 -1.66 -12.29
N PHE A 523 -6.04 -0.58 -13.09
CA PHE A 523 -7.40 -0.16 -13.47
C PHE A 523 -8.08 -1.12 -14.43
N ILE A 524 -7.34 -1.65 -15.40
CA ILE A 524 -7.85 -2.67 -16.32
C ILE A 524 -8.26 -3.90 -15.52
N SER A 525 -7.43 -4.36 -14.60
CA SER A 525 -7.74 -5.50 -13.73
C SER A 525 -8.98 -5.25 -12.87
N MET A 526 -9.14 -4.04 -12.30
CA MET A 526 -10.38 -3.67 -11.58
C MET A 526 -11.60 -3.70 -12.50
N GLY A 527 -11.49 -3.20 -13.73
CA GLY A 527 -12.56 -3.25 -14.72
C GLY A 527 -12.96 -4.69 -15.06
N PHE A 528 -11.99 -5.58 -15.26
CA PHE A 528 -12.26 -7.00 -15.52
C PHE A 528 -12.89 -7.71 -14.32
N VAL A 529 -12.45 -7.41 -13.10
CA VAL A 529 -13.08 -7.94 -11.87
C VAL A 529 -14.54 -7.44 -11.78
N ALA A 530 -14.79 -6.17 -12.11
CA ALA A 530 -16.18 -5.66 -12.15
C ALA A 530 -17.04 -6.39 -13.20
N ILE A 531 -16.52 -6.64 -14.41
CA ILE A 531 -17.19 -7.44 -15.43
C ILE A 531 -17.46 -8.86 -14.92
N PHE A 532 -16.47 -9.49 -14.28
CA PHE A 532 -16.63 -10.81 -13.68
C PHE A 532 -17.77 -10.83 -12.66
N VAL A 533 -17.85 -9.82 -11.78
CA VAL A 533 -18.94 -9.68 -10.79
C VAL A 533 -20.30 -9.47 -11.46
N VAL A 534 -20.37 -8.66 -12.52
CA VAL A 534 -21.62 -8.46 -13.28
C VAL A 534 -22.09 -9.78 -13.92
N LEU A 535 -21.18 -10.54 -14.53
CA LEU A 535 -21.49 -11.86 -15.09
C LEU A 535 -21.95 -12.84 -14.00
N MET A 536 -21.30 -12.82 -12.84
CA MET A 536 -21.66 -13.60 -11.66
C MET A 536 -23.12 -13.38 -11.23
N ILE A 537 -23.58 -12.12 -11.29
CA ILE A 537 -24.96 -11.77 -10.88
C ILE A 537 -25.98 -12.11 -11.97
N SER A 538 -25.60 -11.93 -13.24
CA SER A 538 -26.52 -12.00 -14.39
C SER A 538 -26.78 -13.41 -14.91
N LEU A 539 -25.83 -14.36 -14.70
CA LEU A 539 -25.93 -15.71 -15.23
C LEU A 539 -26.67 -16.70 -14.30
N PRO A 540 -27.10 -17.88 -14.80
CA PRO A 540 -27.73 -18.91 -13.97
C PRO A 540 -26.84 -19.32 -12.79
N LYS A 541 -27.43 -19.45 -11.59
CA LYS A 541 -26.70 -19.73 -10.33
C LYS A 541 -26.39 -21.23 -10.18
N THR A 542 -25.77 -21.80 -11.19
CA THR A 542 -25.42 -23.23 -11.32
C THR A 542 -24.01 -23.38 -11.90
N SER A 543 -23.47 -24.60 -11.90
CA SER A 543 -22.18 -24.91 -12.56
C SER A 543 -22.20 -24.55 -14.06
N LEU A 544 -23.37 -24.55 -14.72
CA LEU A 544 -23.49 -24.07 -16.09
C LEU A 544 -23.14 -22.57 -16.22
N GLY A 545 -23.59 -21.74 -15.27
CA GLY A 545 -23.19 -20.32 -15.26
C GLY A 545 -21.70 -20.12 -15.10
N MET A 546 -21.05 -20.92 -14.26
CA MET A 546 -19.58 -20.89 -14.10
C MET A 546 -18.86 -21.32 -15.38
N LEU A 547 -19.33 -22.36 -16.04
CA LEU A 547 -18.80 -22.80 -17.33
C LEU A 547 -18.93 -21.72 -18.42
N ILE A 548 -20.06 -21.02 -18.46
CA ILE A 548 -20.27 -19.90 -19.40
C ILE A 548 -19.26 -18.78 -19.12
N ILE A 549 -19.05 -18.39 -17.86
CA ILE A 549 -18.04 -17.39 -17.48
C ILE A 549 -16.65 -17.84 -17.94
N GLY A 550 -16.28 -19.08 -17.61
CA GLY A 550 -15.00 -19.66 -18.01
C GLY A 550 -14.82 -19.69 -19.53
N ALA A 551 -15.85 -20.06 -20.29
CA ALA A 551 -15.82 -20.10 -21.75
C ALA A 551 -15.64 -18.70 -22.36
N ILE A 552 -16.35 -17.68 -21.86
CA ILE A 552 -16.20 -16.29 -22.32
C ILE A 552 -14.75 -15.84 -22.17
N PHE A 553 -14.18 -16.02 -20.98
CA PHE A 553 -12.80 -15.60 -20.74
C PHE A 553 -11.76 -16.45 -21.50
N ALA A 554 -12.01 -17.75 -21.69
CA ALA A 554 -11.13 -18.61 -22.49
C ALA A 554 -11.08 -18.18 -23.96
N VAL A 555 -12.24 -17.84 -24.55
CA VAL A 555 -12.36 -17.32 -25.92
C VAL A 555 -11.59 -15.99 -26.08
N ILE A 556 -11.48 -15.20 -25.04
CA ILE A 556 -10.71 -13.95 -25.04
C ILE A 556 -9.21 -14.25 -24.81
N ALA A 557 -8.89 -15.16 -23.87
CA ALA A 557 -7.52 -15.46 -23.49
C ALA A 557 -6.69 -16.07 -24.62
N ALA A 558 -7.25 -16.99 -25.39
CA ALA A 558 -6.53 -17.71 -26.43
C ALA A 558 -6.00 -16.79 -27.56
N PRO A 559 -6.83 -15.96 -28.22
CA PRO A 559 -6.33 -15.04 -29.23
C PRO A 559 -5.41 -13.95 -28.63
N LEU A 560 -5.74 -13.43 -27.45
CA LEU A 560 -4.93 -12.42 -26.78
C LEU A 560 -3.52 -12.96 -26.48
N GLY A 561 -3.42 -14.18 -25.98
CA GLY A 561 -2.15 -14.86 -25.73
C GLY A 561 -1.35 -15.06 -27.02
N TYR A 562 -1.99 -15.57 -28.08
CA TYR A 562 -1.33 -15.78 -29.37
C TYR A 562 -0.77 -14.44 -29.93
N PHE A 563 -1.57 -13.39 -29.94
CA PHE A 563 -1.13 -12.08 -30.43
C PHE A 563 -0.04 -11.49 -29.53
N TYR A 564 -0.17 -11.63 -28.21
CA TYR A 564 0.85 -11.16 -27.28
C TYR A 564 2.20 -11.81 -27.52
N PHE A 565 2.26 -13.15 -27.55
CA PHE A 565 3.52 -13.88 -27.77
C PHE A 565 4.17 -13.49 -29.11
N LYS A 566 3.40 -13.48 -30.18
CA LYS A 566 3.89 -13.08 -31.51
C LYS A 566 4.43 -11.65 -31.53
N TYR A 567 3.77 -10.74 -30.83
CA TYR A 567 4.19 -9.34 -30.71
C TYR A 567 5.45 -9.20 -29.86
N ALA A 568 5.47 -9.80 -28.67
CA ALA A 568 6.55 -9.68 -27.70
C ALA A 568 7.88 -10.21 -28.26
N VAL A 569 7.87 -11.38 -28.90
CA VAL A 569 9.06 -11.99 -29.53
C VAL A 569 9.67 -11.04 -30.57
N LYS A 570 8.86 -10.39 -31.40
CA LYS A 570 9.32 -9.42 -32.40
C LYS A 570 9.77 -8.09 -31.79
N ARG A 571 9.24 -7.73 -30.60
CA ARG A 571 9.49 -6.46 -29.95
C ARG A 571 10.76 -6.44 -29.10
N ILE A 572 11.06 -7.55 -28.38
CA ILE A 572 12.21 -7.64 -27.47
C ILE A 572 13.53 -7.22 -28.12
N PRO A 573 13.91 -7.71 -29.32
CA PRO A 573 15.16 -7.26 -29.95
C PRO A 573 15.22 -5.76 -30.23
N LYS A 574 14.07 -5.10 -30.34
CA LYS A 574 13.93 -3.68 -30.68
C LYS A 574 13.76 -2.76 -29.47
N MET A 575 13.59 -3.31 -28.26
CA MET A 575 13.60 -2.56 -27.00
C MET A 575 15.01 -2.11 -26.67
#